data_3324a5ba8390c4ea12a3f1ea45c229a9
#
_entry.id   3324a5ba8390c4ea12a3f1ea45c229a9
#
_cell.length_a   1.000
_cell.length_b   1.000
_cell.length_c   1.000
_cell.angle_alpha   90.00
_cell.angle_beta   90.00
_cell.angle_gamma   90.00
#
_symmetry.space_group_name_H-M   'P 1'
#
loop_
_entity.id
_entity.type
_entity.pdbx_description
1 polymer ?
#
loop_
_entity_poly.entity_id
_entity_poly.type
_entity_poly.pdbx_seq_one_letter_code
_entity_poly.pdbx_strand_id
1 'polypeptide(L)'
;MKIAAVCRNALLLTGLFVLGLTSAVAADWPRQVTDSRGVHTLESKPTRIVSTSVTLTGSLLAIDAPVIASGATTPNNRVADAQGFLRQWGDIAKQRKVARLYIGEPSAEAVAAQMPDLILIS
;
A
#
# COMPACT_ATOMS: atom_id res chain seq x y z
N MET A 1 8.41 -36.75 -69.14
CA MET A 1 8.70 -36.77 -67.76
C MET A 1 7.88 -35.74 -67.05
N LYS A 2 6.93 -36.17 -66.30
CA LYS A 2 6.07 -35.24 -65.55
C LYS A 2 6.55 -35.24 -64.15
N ILE A 3 7.19 -34.18 -63.77
CA ILE A 3 7.49 -33.92 -62.40
C ILE A 3 6.19 -33.36 -61.79
N ALA A 4 5.49 -34.19 -61.10
CA ALA A 4 4.37 -33.71 -60.30
C ALA A 4 4.89 -32.75 -59.26
N ALA A 5 4.64 -31.51 -59.44
CA ALA A 5 4.84 -30.53 -58.43
C ALA A 5 3.89 -30.86 -57.28
N VAL A 6 4.43 -31.50 -56.32
CA VAL A 6 3.76 -31.67 -55.07
C VAL A 6 3.86 -30.34 -54.36
N CYS A 7 2.97 -29.45 -54.76
CA CYS A 7 2.67 -28.32 -53.94
C CYS A 7 1.96 -28.80 -52.72
N ARG A 8 2.72 -29.06 -51.83
CA ARG A 8 2.13 -29.39 -50.61
C ARG A 8 2.04 -28.30 -49.73
N ASN A 9 0.97 -27.96 -49.59
CA ASN A 9 0.37 -27.25 -48.47
C ASN A 9 1.26 -27.36 -47.25
N ALA A 10 2.23 -26.50 -47.19
CA ALA A 10 2.68 -26.05 -45.91
C ALA A 10 1.46 -25.33 -45.29
N LEU A 11 0.65 -26.08 -44.60
CA LEU A 11 -0.28 -25.50 -43.65
C LEU A 11 0.61 -24.87 -42.60
N LEU A 12 0.88 -23.61 -42.79
CA LEU A 12 1.30 -22.73 -41.77
C LEU A 12 0.12 -22.65 -40.79
N LEU A 13 0.09 -23.56 -39.86
CA LEU A 13 -0.62 -23.35 -38.59
C LEU A 13 0.10 -22.22 -37.88
N THR A 14 -0.22 -21.01 -38.28
CA THR A 14 0.05 -19.86 -37.51
C THR A 14 -0.90 -19.96 -36.32
N GLY A 15 -0.42 -20.67 -35.31
CA GLY A 15 -1.05 -20.63 -34.00
C GLY A 15 -0.99 -19.20 -33.51
N LEU A 16 -2.11 -18.50 -33.68
CA LEU A 16 -2.34 -17.21 -33.08
C LEU A 16 -2.39 -17.44 -31.58
N PHE A 17 -1.23 -17.35 -30.96
CA PHE A 17 -1.10 -17.33 -29.51
C PHE A 17 -1.68 -15.98 -29.07
N VAL A 18 -2.99 -15.94 -28.91
CA VAL A 18 -3.64 -14.83 -28.22
C VAL A 18 -3.18 -14.92 -26.78
N LEU A 19 -2.08 -14.25 -26.50
CA LEU A 19 -1.76 -13.87 -25.12
C LEU A 19 -2.92 -13.00 -24.65
N GLY A 20 -3.85 -13.62 -23.97
CA GLY A 20 -4.85 -12.91 -23.19
C GLY A 20 -4.09 -12.07 -22.17
N LEU A 21 -3.89 -10.80 -22.48
CA LEU A 21 -3.56 -9.78 -21.50
C LEU A 21 -4.75 -9.73 -20.55
N THR A 22 -4.75 -10.59 -19.55
CA THR A 22 -5.59 -10.39 -18.39
C THR A 22 -5.06 -9.13 -17.73
N SER A 23 -5.61 -7.99 -18.13
CA SER A 23 -5.46 -6.77 -17.37
C SER A 23 -5.94 -7.11 -15.96
N ALA A 24 -5.02 -7.14 -15.00
CA ALA A 24 -5.39 -7.18 -13.61
C ALA A 24 -6.22 -5.92 -13.37
N VAL A 25 -7.54 -6.07 -13.36
CA VAL A 25 -8.46 -4.99 -13.02
C VAL A 25 -8.11 -4.63 -11.59
N ALA A 26 -7.54 -3.44 -11.39
CA ALA A 26 -7.39 -2.88 -10.06
C ALA A 26 -8.77 -2.91 -9.41
N ALA A 27 -8.88 -3.59 -8.25
CA ALA A 27 -10.19 -3.76 -7.62
C ALA A 27 -10.81 -2.39 -7.39
N ASP A 28 -11.98 -2.18 -7.97
CA ASP A 28 -12.71 -0.93 -7.90
C ASP A 28 -13.19 -0.63 -6.48
N TRP A 29 -13.39 0.62 -6.19
CA TRP A 29 -14.01 1.09 -4.97
C TRP A 29 -15.52 1.26 -5.19
N PRO A 30 -16.37 1.08 -4.19
CA PRO A 30 -16.05 0.84 -2.76
C PRO A 30 -15.56 -0.59 -2.46
N ARG A 31 -14.87 -0.74 -1.32
CA ARG A 31 -14.43 -2.05 -0.83
C ARG A 31 -15.03 -2.36 0.53
N GLN A 32 -15.31 -3.62 0.76
CA GLN A 32 -15.81 -4.10 2.04
C GLN A 32 -14.73 -4.89 2.79
N VAL A 33 -14.66 -4.63 4.08
CA VAL A 33 -13.81 -5.36 5.03
C VAL A 33 -14.72 -5.90 6.13
N THR A 34 -14.58 -7.18 6.43
CA THR A 34 -15.34 -7.82 7.51
C THR A 34 -14.42 -8.09 8.69
N ASP A 35 -14.81 -7.63 9.85
CA ASP A 35 -14.15 -7.94 11.13
C ASP A 35 -15.14 -8.47 12.16
N SER A 36 -14.71 -8.60 13.43
CA SER A 36 -15.56 -9.06 14.52
C SER A 36 -16.75 -8.15 14.85
N ARG A 37 -16.75 -6.91 14.36
CA ARG A 37 -17.81 -5.91 14.55
C ARG A 37 -18.80 -5.87 13.39
N GLY A 38 -18.50 -6.57 12.29
CA GLY A 38 -19.35 -6.63 11.12
C GLY A 38 -18.67 -6.22 9.82
N VAL A 39 -19.49 -5.78 8.87
CA VAL A 39 -19.02 -5.35 7.55
C VAL A 39 -18.83 -3.84 7.55
N HIS A 40 -17.64 -3.42 7.15
CA HIS A 40 -17.29 -2.00 6.98
C HIS A 40 -17.05 -1.70 5.52
N THR A 41 -17.61 -0.61 5.03
CA THR A 41 -17.42 -0.18 3.64
C THR A 41 -16.44 0.99 3.59
N LEU A 42 -15.42 0.85 2.76
CA LEU A 42 -14.50 1.93 2.39
C LEU A 42 -14.96 2.46 1.03
N GLU A 43 -15.51 3.65 1.01
CA GLU A 43 -16.11 4.24 -0.20
C GLU A 43 -15.08 4.58 -1.27
N SER A 44 -13.87 4.95 -0.86
CA SER A 44 -12.78 5.31 -1.75
C SER A 44 -11.43 4.83 -1.22
N LYS A 45 -10.43 4.79 -2.11
CA LYS A 45 -9.06 4.47 -1.71
C LYS A 45 -8.54 5.54 -0.75
N PRO A 46 -8.07 5.15 0.46
CA PRO A 46 -7.47 6.09 1.38
C PRO A 46 -6.26 6.78 0.77
N THR A 47 -6.15 8.08 0.99
CA THR A 47 -5.04 8.93 0.53
C THR A 47 -4.32 9.64 1.66
N ARG A 48 -4.93 9.69 2.85
CA ARG A 48 -4.40 10.35 4.04
C ARG A 48 -4.51 9.44 5.25
N ILE A 49 -3.52 8.57 5.41
CA ILE A 49 -3.50 7.59 6.50
C ILE A 49 -2.72 8.15 7.68
N VAL A 50 -3.32 8.09 8.86
CA VAL A 50 -2.66 8.35 10.12
C VAL A 50 -2.51 7.05 10.90
N SER A 51 -1.31 6.78 11.41
CA SER A 51 -1.05 5.65 12.28
C SER A 51 -0.79 6.13 13.71
N THR A 52 -1.58 5.65 14.65
CA THR A 52 -1.35 5.93 16.08
C THR A 52 -0.27 5.02 16.69
N SER A 53 0.16 4.02 15.95
CA SER A 53 1.16 3.04 16.41
C SER A 53 2.47 3.18 15.65
N VAL A 54 3.54 3.45 16.37
CA VAL A 54 4.89 3.51 15.79
C VAL A 54 5.31 2.19 15.11
N THR A 55 4.78 1.06 15.57
CA THR A 55 5.06 -0.26 15.00
C THR A 55 4.30 -0.49 13.69
N LEU A 56 3.02 -0.18 13.66
CA LEU A 56 2.19 -0.34 12.45
C LEU A 56 2.64 0.57 11.31
N THR A 57 3.18 1.74 11.62
CA THR A 57 3.69 2.67 10.63
C THR A 57 4.72 2.04 9.71
N GLY A 58 5.64 1.24 10.24
CA GLY A 58 6.62 0.52 9.43
C GLY A 58 5.98 -0.43 8.43
N SER A 59 4.96 -1.17 8.84
CA SER A 59 4.22 -2.08 7.95
C SER A 59 3.47 -1.32 6.85
N LEU A 60 2.85 -0.20 7.18
CA LEU A 60 2.18 0.66 6.21
C LEU A 60 3.14 1.23 5.17
N LEU A 61 4.32 1.68 5.60
CA LEU A 61 5.34 2.20 4.70
C LEU A 61 5.91 1.10 3.79
N ALA A 62 6.02 -0.13 4.29
CA ALA A 62 6.50 -1.27 3.51
C ALA A 62 5.58 -1.64 2.34
N ILE A 63 4.29 -1.38 2.46
CA ILE A 63 3.30 -1.61 1.40
C ILE A 63 2.97 -0.34 0.60
N ASP A 64 3.79 0.69 0.70
CA ASP A 64 3.58 1.99 0.04
C ASP A 64 2.24 2.68 0.38
N ALA A 65 1.68 2.42 1.55
CA ALA A 65 0.49 3.11 2.01
C ALA A 65 0.75 4.61 2.19
N PRO A 66 -0.22 5.49 1.87
CA PRO A 66 -0.05 6.95 1.94
C PRO A 66 -0.13 7.47 3.39
N VAL A 67 0.82 7.08 4.20
CA VAL A 67 0.94 7.54 5.60
C VAL A 67 1.42 8.99 5.62
N ILE A 68 0.64 9.87 6.21
CA ILE A 68 0.95 11.29 6.34
C ILE A 68 1.48 11.66 7.73
N ALA A 69 1.10 10.90 8.74
CA ALA A 69 1.55 11.16 10.12
C ALA A 69 1.53 9.88 10.97
N SER A 70 2.38 9.85 11.98
CA SER A 70 2.56 8.71 12.87
C SER A 70 2.77 9.13 14.32
N GLY A 71 2.26 8.34 15.23
CA GLY A 71 2.73 8.35 16.62
C GLY A 71 4.22 8.01 16.68
N ALA A 72 4.87 8.43 17.73
CA ALA A 72 6.30 8.24 17.95
C ALA A 72 6.58 7.77 19.38
N THR A 73 7.74 7.15 19.56
CA THR A 73 8.29 6.82 20.88
C THR A 73 9.35 7.83 21.30
N THR A 74 9.93 7.65 22.46
CA THR A 74 10.99 8.51 22.98
C THR A 74 12.15 8.61 21.96
N PRO A 75 12.52 9.82 21.54
CA PRO A 75 13.57 10.03 20.54
C PRO A 75 14.98 9.64 21.04
N ASN A 76 15.90 9.50 20.08
CA ASN A 76 17.34 9.37 20.33
C ASN A 76 17.74 8.21 21.25
N ASN A 77 17.12 7.06 21.08
CA ASN A 77 17.47 5.86 21.82
C ASN A 77 17.99 4.73 20.89
N ARG A 78 18.16 3.52 21.42
CA ARG A 78 18.68 2.38 20.66
C ARG A 78 17.80 2.00 19.46
N VAL A 79 16.50 2.20 19.56
CA VAL A 79 15.51 1.76 18.56
C VAL A 79 14.88 2.91 17.79
N ALA A 80 14.95 4.14 18.29
CA ALA A 80 14.32 5.31 17.70
C ALA A 80 15.32 6.39 17.30
N ASP A 81 15.00 7.10 16.23
CA ASP A 81 15.74 8.23 15.69
C ASP A 81 15.44 9.55 16.43
N ALA A 82 15.89 10.66 15.88
CA ALA A 82 15.66 12.00 16.45
C ALA A 82 14.19 12.44 16.41
N GLN A 83 13.37 11.84 15.56
CA GLN A 83 11.93 12.08 15.51
C GLN A 83 11.13 11.16 16.45
N GLY A 84 11.76 10.14 17.01
CA GLY A 84 11.08 9.09 17.75
C GLY A 84 10.46 8.01 16.85
N PHE A 85 10.84 7.97 15.61
CA PHE A 85 10.48 6.90 14.69
C PHE A 85 11.45 5.74 14.80
N LEU A 86 10.97 4.51 14.63
CA LEU A 86 11.85 3.36 14.68
C LEU A 86 12.89 3.44 13.55
N ARG A 87 14.15 3.19 13.89
CA ARG A 87 15.27 3.28 12.93
C ARG A 87 15.11 2.39 11.70
N GLN A 88 14.34 1.33 11.83
CA GLN A 88 14.04 0.40 10.74
C GLN A 88 13.34 1.08 9.54
N TRP A 89 12.57 2.13 9.79
CA TRP A 89 11.79 2.82 8.76
C TRP A 89 11.86 4.36 8.85
N GLY A 90 12.58 4.89 9.81
CA GLY A 90 12.68 6.35 10.04
C GLY A 90 13.18 7.12 8.82
N ASP A 91 14.13 6.58 8.06
CA ASP A 91 14.62 7.21 6.84
C ASP A 91 13.54 7.27 5.74
N ILE A 92 12.72 6.23 5.61
CA ILE A 92 11.60 6.21 4.66
C ILE A 92 10.55 7.25 5.08
N ALA A 93 10.23 7.32 6.38
CA ALA A 93 9.30 8.31 6.91
C ALA A 93 9.79 9.75 6.63
N LYS A 94 11.08 10.00 6.80
CA LYS A 94 11.68 11.30 6.49
C LYS A 94 11.59 11.64 5.00
N GLN A 95 11.91 10.70 4.12
CA GLN A 95 11.79 10.88 2.66
C GLN A 95 10.36 11.20 2.24
N ARG A 96 9.38 10.53 2.86
CA ARG A 96 7.95 10.72 2.59
C ARG A 96 7.31 11.86 3.41
N LYS A 97 8.10 12.56 4.21
CA LYS A 97 7.66 13.69 5.04
C LYS A 97 6.53 13.32 6.00
N VAL A 98 6.60 12.12 6.58
CA VAL A 98 5.66 11.68 7.61
C VAL A 98 5.79 12.58 8.83
N ALA A 99 4.70 13.21 9.25
CA ALA A 99 4.69 14.07 10.41
C ALA A 99 4.66 13.25 11.72
N ARG A 100 5.33 13.76 12.76
CA ARG A 100 5.20 13.22 14.10
C ARG A 100 3.96 13.84 14.76
N LEU A 101 3.05 12.99 15.24
CA LEU A 101 1.82 13.42 15.90
C LEU A 101 2.06 13.75 17.37
N TYR A 102 2.68 12.81 18.09
CA TYR A 102 2.93 12.90 19.54
C TYR A 102 4.06 11.92 19.90
N ILE A 103 4.53 12.03 21.12
CA ILE A 103 5.48 11.08 21.71
C ILE A 103 4.78 10.38 22.87
N GLY A 104 4.71 9.04 22.82
CA GLY A 104 4.08 8.22 23.85
C GLY A 104 2.56 8.23 23.77
N GLU A 105 1.89 8.99 24.60
CA GLU A 105 0.43 8.98 24.73
C GLU A 105 -0.28 9.51 23.48
N PRO A 106 -1.28 8.79 22.96
CA PRO A 106 -2.08 9.23 21.82
C PRO A 106 -2.84 10.52 22.10
N SER A 107 -2.86 11.44 21.14
CA SER A 107 -3.62 12.69 21.17
C SER A 107 -4.65 12.69 20.05
N ALA A 108 -5.93 12.67 20.42
CA ALA A 108 -7.03 12.71 19.47
C ALA A 108 -7.04 14.02 18.68
N GLU A 109 -6.69 15.14 19.30
CA GLU A 109 -6.61 16.46 18.67
C GLU A 109 -5.49 16.48 17.61
N ALA A 110 -4.33 15.90 17.90
CA ALA A 110 -3.22 15.83 16.94
C ALA A 110 -3.59 14.98 15.74
N VAL A 111 -4.32 13.88 15.93
CA VAL A 111 -4.83 13.03 14.85
C VAL A 111 -5.87 13.78 14.03
N ALA A 112 -6.85 14.39 14.65
CA ALA A 112 -7.92 15.12 13.97
C ALA A 112 -7.38 16.30 13.13
N ALA A 113 -6.37 17.00 13.64
CA ALA A 113 -5.72 18.12 12.93
C ALA A 113 -5.09 17.71 11.59
N GLN A 114 -4.77 16.44 11.40
CA GLN A 114 -4.25 15.92 10.13
C GLN A 114 -5.33 15.68 9.08
N MET A 115 -6.59 15.76 9.43
CA MET A 115 -7.74 15.47 8.56
C MET A 115 -7.57 14.14 7.80
N PRO A 116 -7.36 13.01 8.50
CA PRO A 116 -7.17 11.72 7.86
C PRO A 116 -8.48 11.19 7.27
N ASP A 117 -8.35 10.39 6.22
CA ASP A 117 -9.45 9.57 5.68
C ASP A 117 -9.40 8.12 6.20
N LEU A 118 -8.30 7.74 6.82
CA LEU A 118 -8.17 6.46 7.52
C LEU A 118 -7.22 6.60 8.72
N ILE A 119 -7.62 6.03 9.85
CA ILE A 119 -6.83 5.99 11.08
C ILE A 119 -6.59 4.54 11.46
N LEU A 120 -5.32 4.16 11.64
CA LEU A 120 -4.96 2.86 12.20
C LEU A 120 -4.59 3.01 13.68
N ILE A 121 -5.22 2.16 14.49
CA ILE A 121 -5.06 2.13 15.95
C ILE A 121 -4.59 0.73 16.34
N SER A 122 -3.65 0.63 17.26
CA SER A 122 -3.19 -0.64 17.86
C SER A 122 -3.42 -0.68 19.34
#